data_398b3fdecd93bf9659ef2b053a0ee112
#
_entry.id   398b3fdecd93bf9659ef2b053a0ee112
#
_cell.length_a   1.000
_cell.length_b   1.000
_cell.length_c   1.000
_cell.angle_alpha   90.00
_cell.angle_beta   90.00
_cell.angle_gamma   90.00
#
_symmetry.space_group_name_H-M   'P 1'
#
loop_
_entity.id
_entity.type
_entity.pdbx_description
1 polymer ?
#
loop_
_entity_poly.entity_id
_entity_poly.type
_entity_poly.pdbx_seq_one_letter_code
_entity_poly.pdbx_strand_id
1 'polypeptide(L)'
;MKSFATTDFWGSYAELSPEVKEQAQKAYQLWQENPLHPSLHFKKVGKSLWSARISAGYRALALKKGDIISFGLALTMNMKLY
;
A
#
# COMPACT_ATOMS: atom_id res chain seq x y z
N MET A 1 -5.42 -13.65 -3.49
CA MET A 1 -5.50 -12.33 -4.13
C MET A 1 -4.20 -12.05 -4.87
N LYS A 2 -4.28 -11.73 -6.13
CA LYS A 2 -3.10 -11.42 -6.92
C LYS A 2 -2.76 -9.94 -6.81
N SER A 3 -1.48 -9.61 -6.76
CA SER A 3 -1.05 -8.22 -6.64
C SER A 3 0.11 -7.93 -7.57
N PHE A 4 0.23 -6.67 -7.97
CA PHE A 4 1.39 -6.18 -8.66
C PHE A 4 1.53 -4.67 -8.40
N ALA A 5 2.72 -4.15 -8.68
CA ALA A 5 3.02 -2.75 -8.48
C ALA A 5 3.31 -2.10 -9.84
N THR A 6 2.77 -0.90 -10.04
CA THR A 6 2.96 -0.17 -11.28
C THR A 6 4.26 0.62 -11.26
N THR A 7 4.60 1.20 -12.42
CA THR A 7 5.76 2.08 -12.55
C THR A 7 5.69 3.26 -11.61
N ASP A 8 4.49 3.84 -11.45
CA ASP A 8 4.30 4.97 -10.55
C ASP A 8 4.60 4.60 -9.10
N PHE A 9 4.20 3.39 -8.70
CA PHE A 9 4.53 2.91 -7.36
C PHE A 9 6.03 2.86 -7.14
N TRP A 10 6.77 2.29 -8.10
CA TRP A 10 8.21 2.15 -7.96
C TRP A 10 8.92 3.50 -7.98
N GLY A 11 8.40 4.47 -8.73
CA GLY A 11 8.92 5.82 -8.70
C GLY A 11 8.80 6.46 -7.33
N SER A 12 7.64 6.34 -6.72
CA SER A 12 7.42 6.86 -5.36
C SER A 12 8.26 6.11 -4.34
N TYR A 13 8.35 4.78 -4.49
CA TYR A 13 9.14 3.96 -3.59
C TYR A 13 10.62 4.36 -3.59
N ALA A 14 11.16 4.66 -4.77
CA ALA A 14 12.56 5.01 -4.90
C ALA A 14 12.93 6.28 -4.13
N GLU A 15 11.98 7.16 -3.88
CA GLU A 15 12.20 8.39 -3.17
C GLU A 15 12.12 8.25 -1.64
N LEU A 16 11.73 7.09 -1.16
CA LEU A 16 11.61 6.87 0.28
C LEU A 16 12.97 6.72 0.95
N SER A 17 13.04 7.06 2.23
CA SER A 17 14.24 6.78 3.01
C SER A 17 14.44 5.26 3.15
N PRO A 18 15.67 4.80 3.44
CA PRO A 18 15.92 3.39 3.64
C PRO A 18 15.04 2.75 4.70
N GLU A 19 14.76 3.47 5.77
CA GLU A 19 13.90 2.98 6.85
C GLU A 19 12.48 2.75 6.37
N VAL A 20 11.93 3.69 5.62
CA VAL A 20 10.58 3.55 5.11
C VAL A 20 10.50 2.48 4.03
N LYS A 21 11.55 2.35 3.21
CA LYS A 21 11.61 1.25 2.23
C LYS A 21 11.54 -0.09 2.90
N GLU A 22 12.28 -0.28 4.00
CA GLU A 22 12.25 -1.52 4.75
C GLU A 22 10.85 -1.78 5.32
N GLN A 23 10.23 -0.76 5.88
CA GLN A 23 8.88 -0.87 6.40
C GLN A 23 7.88 -1.22 5.30
N ALA A 24 8.04 -0.64 4.12
CA ALA A 24 7.19 -0.95 2.98
C ALA A 24 7.32 -2.41 2.56
N GLN A 25 8.55 -2.93 2.53
CA GLN A 25 8.79 -4.33 2.19
C GLN A 25 8.15 -5.28 3.21
N LYS A 26 8.31 -4.98 4.48
CA LYS A 26 7.70 -5.78 5.53
C LYS A 26 6.18 -5.74 5.48
N ALA A 27 5.62 -4.57 5.22
CA ALA A 27 4.17 -4.43 5.10
C ALA A 27 3.65 -5.24 3.92
N TYR A 28 4.36 -5.23 2.79
CA TYR A 28 3.94 -6.00 1.63
C TYR A 28 3.98 -7.50 1.90
N GLN A 29 5.03 -7.98 2.55
CA GLN A 29 5.13 -9.39 2.92
C GLN A 29 3.99 -9.78 3.84
N LEU A 30 3.70 -8.95 4.84
CA LEU A 30 2.62 -9.22 5.76
C LEU A 30 1.27 -9.22 5.04
N TRP A 31 1.08 -8.30 4.12
CA TRP A 31 -0.14 -8.23 3.32
C TRP A 31 -0.33 -9.50 2.48
N GLN A 32 0.75 -10.02 1.91
CA GLN A 32 0.68 -11.25 1.13
C GLN A 32 0.27 -12.45 1.99
N GLU A 33 0.74 -12.49 3.23
CA GLU A 33 0.42 -13.58 4.14
C GLU A 33 -0.96 -13.42 4.77
N ASN A 34 -1.30 -12.20 5.16
CA ASN A 34 -2.56 -11.92 5.83
C ASN A 34 -3.00 -10.48 5.56
N PRO A 35 -3.75 -10.25 4.48
CA PRO A 35 -4.20 -8.88 4.13
C PRO A 35 -5.04 -8.22 5.22
N LEU A 36 -5.65 -9.03 6.09
CA LEU A 36 -6.52 -8.51 7.15
C LEU A 36 -5.79 -8.29 8.46
N HIS A 37 -4.46 -8.41 8.46
CA HIS A 37 -3.69 -8.18 9.68
C HIS A 37 -3.95 -6.76 10.21
N PRO A 38 -4.25 -6.60 11.51
CA PRO A 38 -4.64 -5.30 12.06
C PRO A 38 -3.62 -4.18 11.83
N SER A 39 -2.32 -4.49 11.84
CA SER A 39 -1.30 -3.47 11.69
C SER A 39 -1.28 -2.83 10.31
N LEU A 40 -1.84 -3.49 9.30
CA LEU A 40 -1.90 -2.97 7.93
C LEU A 40 -3.01 -1.95 7.74
N HIS A 41 -4.04 -1.99 8.56
CA HIS A 41 -5.23 -1.15 8.37
C HIS A 41 -5.69 -1.18 6.91
N PHE A 42 -5.66 -2.36 6.29
CA PHE A 42 -6.05 -2.53 4.90
C PHE A 42 -7.56 -2.36 4.79
N LYS A 43 -7.97 -1.33 4.08
CA LYS A 43 -9.39 -1.00 4.02
C LYS A 43 -9.74 -0.28 2.74
N LYS A 44 -11.00 -0.38 2.37
CA LYS A 44 -11.54 0.30 1.21
C LYS A 44 -11.80 1.76 1.56
N VAL A 45 -11.24 2.67 0.77
CA VAL A 45 -11.38 4.11 0.99
C VAL A 45 -12.09 4.82 -0.16
N GLY A 46 -12.47 4.08 -1.19
CA GLY A 46 -13.22 4.59 -2.34
C GLY A 46 -13.85 3.42 -3.05
N LYS A 47 -14.46 3.64 -4.23
CA LYS A 47 -15.17 2.57 -4.94
C LYS A 47 -14.33 1.33 -5.17
N SER A 48 -13.17 1.51 -5.76
CA SER A 48 -12.24 0.40 -6.00
C SER A 48 -10.88 0.71 -5.38
N LEU A 49 -10.82 1.72 -4.53
CA LEU A 49 -9.59 2.21 -3.96
C LEU A 49 -9.42 1.66 -2.55
N TRP A 50 -8.25 1.08 -2.31
CA TRP A 50 -7.90 0.51 -1.02
C TRP A 50 -6.63 1.16 -0.51
N SER A 51 -6.47 1.14 0.80
CA SER A 51 -5.30 1.72 1.46
C SER A 51 -4.70 0.70 2.41
N ALA A 52 -3.38 0.57 2.40
CA ALA A 52 -2.66 -0.26 3.34
C ALA A 52 -1.62 0.60 4.06
N ARG A 53 -1.51 0.41 5.36
CA ARG A 53 -0.56 1.17 6.17
C ARG A 53 0.83 0.58 6.03
N ILE A 54 1.81 1.44 5.77
CA ILE A 54 3.22 1.05 5.74
C ILE A 54 3.89 1.42 7.05
N SER A 55 3.67 2.63 7.50
CA SER A 55 4.21 3.14 8.77
C SER A 55 3.29 4.23 9.28
N ALA A 56 3.66 4.88 10.38
CA ALA A 56 2.82 5.91 10.99
C ALA A 56 2.49 7.05 10.02
N GLY A 57 3.40 7.38 9.10
CA GLY A 57 3.22 8.50 8.18
C GLY A 57 3.02 8.11 6.73
N TYR A 58 3.06 6.84 6.37
CA TYR A 58 3.01 6.41 4.98
C TYR A 58 1.96 5.34 4.75
N ARG A 59 1.27 5.44 3.62
CA ARG A 59 0.29 4.45 3.17
C ARG A 59 0.49 4.16 1.70
N ALA A 60 0.15 2.95 1.30
CA ALA A 60 0.11 2.57 -0.10
C ALA A 60 -1.35 2.56 -0.56
N LEU A 61 -1.60 3.13 -1.72
CA LEU A 61 -2.92 3.12 -2.32
C LEU A 61 -2.95 2.09 -3.44
N ALA A 62 -4.08 1.44 -3.61
CA ALA A 62 -4.23 0.39 -4.59
C ALA A 62 -5.62 0.38 -5.20
N LEU A 63 -5.70 -0.05 -6.44
CA LEU A 63 -6.97 -0.31 -7.10
C LEU A 63 -7.24 -1.80 -7.09
N LYS A 64 -8.46 -2.17 -6.75
CA LYS A 64 -8.88 -3.57 -6.71
C LYS A 64 -9.93 -3.81 -7.78
N LYS A 65 -9.67 -4.82 -8.62
CA LYS A 65 -10.63 -5.28 -9.62
C LYS A 65 -10.75 -6.80 -9.50
N GLY A 66 -11.90 -7.26 -9.01
CA GLY A 66 -12.08 -8.67 -8.76
C GLY A 66 -11.04 -9.19 -7.79
N ASP A 67 -10.26 -10.18 -8.22
CA ASP A 67 -9.23 -10.80 -7.38
C ASP A 67 -7.84 -10.18 -7.57
N ILE A 68 -7.74 -9.11 -8.34
CA ILE A 68 -6.48 -8.46 -8.64
C ILE A 68 -6.41 -7.13 -7.92
N ILE A 69 -5.30 -6.88 -7.24
CA ILE A 69 -5.03 -5.60 -6.61
C ILE A 69 -3.76 -5.00 -7.18
N SER A 70 -3.84 -3.75 -7.56
CA SER A 70 -2.76 -3.05 -8.23
C SER A 70 -2.28 -1.89 -7.36
N PHE A 71 -1.07 -2.00 -6.82
CA PHE A 71 -0.44 -0.91 -6.06
C PHE A 71 0.16 0.06 -7.06
N GLY A 72 -0.65 0.97 -7.54
CA GLY A 72 -0.23 1.88 -8.60
C GLY A 72 -0.37 3.34 -8.28
N LEU A 73 -0.97 3.65 -7.17
CA LEU A 73 -1.10 5.02 -6.74
C LEU A 73 0.06 5.37 -5.83
N ALA A 74 0.32 6.64 -5.69
CA ALA A 74 1.47 7.10 -4.93
C ALA A 74 1.48 6.59 -3.50
N LEU A 75 2.67 6.35 -2.96
CA LEU A 75 2.85 6.24 -1.53
C LEU A 75 2.67 7.64 -0.96
N THR A 76 1.79 7.78 0.01
CA THR A 76 1.45 9.09 0.54
C THR A 76 1.74 9.16 2.03
N MET A 77 2.07 10.35 2.48
CA MET A 77 2.34 10.63 3.87
C MET A 77 1.19 11.46 4.46
N ASN A 78 0.82 11.16 5.70
CA ASN A 78 -0.21 11.91 6.41
C ASN A 78 -1.53 12.01 5.65
N MET A 79 -2.02 10.89 5.21
CA MET A 79 -3.27 10.87 4.47
C MET A 79 -4.44 11.28 5.35
N LYS A 80 -5.10 12.34 4.94
CA LYS A 80 -6.29 12.85 5.63
C LYS A 80 -7.52 12.79 4.75
N LEU A 81 -7.52 11.94 3.76
CA LEU A 81 -8.60 11.88 2.78
C LEU A 81 -9.85 11.22 3.31
N TYR A 82 -9.74 10.58 4.45
CA TYR A 82 -10.86 9.85 5.01
C TYR A 82 -10.66 9.55 6.47
#